data_cddc17f1d4a28001bde38bc6f1302e80
#
_entry.id   cddc17f1d4a28001bde38bc6f1302e80
#
_cell.length_a   1.000
_cell.length_b   1.000
_cell.length_c   1.000
_cell.angle_alpha   90.00
_cell.angle_beta   90.00
_cell.angle_gamma   90.00
#
_symmetry.space_group_name_H-M   'P 1'
#
loop_
_entity.id
_entity.type
_entity.pdbx_description
1 polymer ?
#
loop_
_entity_poly.entity_id
_entity_poly.type
_entity_poly.pdbx_seq_one_letter_code
_entity_poly.pdbx_strand_id
1 'polypeptide(L)'
;MDSNKSKRVVVYCRVAIQAQLDGDHALEAQSARLHEQAERLGYKIVGEVSEYEKGTTLDRDGWKRACQEAVEQKADTLLVADLTRIARDPILWMQALRELSGKGVWIQSAAEPDAFRVNPFFHLWLPPGIQWQLALHELWQTYRRNNENSD
;
A
#
# COMPACT_ATOMS: atom_id res chain seq x y z
N MET A 1 -13.63 10.11 -23.57
CA MET A 1 -14.05 9.08 -22.62
C MET A 1 -13.12 7.89 -22.72
N ASP A 2 -12.05 7.92 -21.95
CA ASP A 2 -11.06 6.82 -21.96
C ASP A 2 -11.37 5.85 -20.83
N SER A 3 -12.53 5.22 -20.89
CA SER A 3 -12.95 4.20 -19.92
C SER A 3 -12.18 2.87 -20.06
N ASN A 4 -11.18 2.82 -20.92
CA ASN A 4 -10.39 1.62 -21.18
C ASN A 4 -8.88 1.82 -20.98
N LYS A 5 -8.49 2.86 -20.25
CA LYS A 5 -7.09 3.05 -19.93
C LYS A 5 -6.73 2.18 -18.73
N SER A 6 -5.84 1.21 -18.95
CA SER A 6 -5.30 0.36 -17.90
C SER A 6 -4.70 1.22 -16.77
N LYS A 7 -5.02 0.91 -15.51
CA LYS A 7 -4.40 1.58 -14.36
C LYS A 7 -2.89 1.32 -14.36
N ARG A 8 -2.14 2.37 -14.09
CA ARG A 8 -0.68 2.32 -13.98
C ARG A 8 -0.33 2.10 -12.51
N VAL A 9 0.45 1.09 -12.21
CA VAL A 9 0.80 0.74 -10.83
C VAL A 9 2.30 0.64 -10.63
N VAL A 10 2.74 1.07 -9.44
CA VAL A 10 4.08 0.78 -8.91
C VAL A 10 3.91 -0.29 -7.85
N VAL A 11 4.71 -1.33 -7.92
CA VAL A 11 4.72 -2.43 -6.96
C VAL A 11 5.78 -2.16 -5.89
N TYR A 12 5.41 -2.31 -4.64
CA TYR A 12 6.34 -2.18 -3.51
C TYR A 12 6.31 -3.43 -2.64
N CYS A 13 7.49 -3.99 -2.39
CA CYS A 13 7.69 -5.18 -1.55
C CYS A 13 8.69 -4.87 -0.44
N ARG A 14 8.44 -5.41 0.75
CA ARG A 14 9.33 -5.25 1.89
C ARG A 14 9.35 -6.50 2.75
N VAL A 15 10.55 -6.90 3.18
CA VAL A 15 10.77 -7.89 4.22
C VAL A 15 11.76 -7.35 5.26
N ALA A 16 11.71 -7.86 6.49
CA ALA A 16 12.64 -7.46 7.53
C ALA A 16 14.04 -8.01 7.26
N ILE A 17 15.08 -7.24 7.61
CA ILE A 17 16.50 -7.61 7.42
C ILE A 17 16.84 -8.96 8.04
N GLN A 18 16.22 -9.28 9.18
CA GLN A 18 16.50 -10.51 9.94
C GLN A 18 16.13 -11.80 9.20
N ALA A 19 15.39 -11.70 8.12
CA ALA A 19 14.95 -12.83 7.30
C ALA A 19 15.77 -12.98 6.00
N GLN A 20 16.99 -12.49 5.92
CA GLN A 20 17.76 -12.39 4.68
C GLN A 20 17.93 -13.72 3.93
N LEU A 21 18.15 -14.84 4.60
CA LEU A 21 18.31 -16.14 3.93
C LEU A 21 16.99 -16.63 3.31
N ASP A 22 15.87 -16.40 3.99
CA ASP A 22 14.53 -16.68 3.48
C ASP A 22 13.89 -15.42 2.85
N GLY A 23 14.53 -14.27 3.04
CA GLY A 23 14.04 -12.96 2.63
C GLY A 23 13.95 -12.82 1.12
N ASP A 24 14.93 -13.34 0.37
CA ASP A 24 14.92 -13.32 -1.09
C ASP A 24 13.71 -14.08 -1.63
N HIS A 25 13.44 -15.27 -1.10
CA HIS A 25 12.25 -16.04 -1.46
C HIS A 25 10.95 -15.33 -1.05
N ALA A 26 10.94 -14.68 0.11
CA ALA A 26 9.79 -13.92 0.58
C ALA A 26 9.53 -12.68 -0.31
N LEU A 27 10.56 -11.96 -0.73
CA LEU A 27 10.43 -10.85 -1.67
C LEU A 27 9.95 -11.32 -3.03
N GLU A 28 10.53 -12.39 -3.56
CA GLU A 28 10.10 -12.98 -4.84
C GLU A 28 8.64 -13.43 -4.78
N ALA A 29 8.20 -14.04 -3.69
CA ALA A 29 6.83 -14.46 -3.49
C ALA A 29 5.87 -13.27 -3.41
N GLN A 30 6.24 -12.20 -2.72
CA GLN A 30 5.46 -10.95 -2.69
C GLN A 30 5.33 -10.36 -4.09
N SER A 31 6.44 -10.23 -4.79
CA SER A 31 6.48 -9.69 -6.15
C SER A 31 5.60 -10.52 -7.08
N ALA A 32 5.75 -11.85 -7.07
CA ALA A 32 4.97 -12.75 -7.92
C ALA A 32 3.46 -12.61 -7.67
N ARG A 33 3.03 -12.54 -6.41
CA ARG A 33 1.62 -12.32 -6.06
C ARG A 33 1.09 -10.99 -6.58
N LEU A 34 1.87 -9.94 -6.47
CA LEU A 34 1.45 -8.60 -6.92
C LEU A 34 1.43 -8.51 -8.45
N HIS A 35 2.37 -9.14 -9.14
CA HIS A 35 2.35 -9.25 -10.60
C HIS A 35 1.13 -10.03 -11.09
N GLU A 36 0.84 -11.16 -10.46
CA GLU A 36 -0.34 -11.98 -10.79
C GLU A 36 -1.64 -11.20 -10.57
N GLN A 37 -1.75 -10.49 -9.45
CA GLN A 37 -2.92 -9.66 -9.17
C GLN A 37 -3.06 -8.50 -10.15
N ALA A 38 -1.97 -7.81 -10.47
CA ALA A 38 -1.97 -6.73 -11.46
C ALA A 38 -2.42 -7.24 -12.82
N GLU A 39 -1.92 -8.39 -13.25
CA GLU A 39 -2.33 -9.03 -14.50
C GLU A 39 -3.83 -9.38 -14.50
N ARG A 40 -4.30 -10.00 -13.42
CA ARG A 40 -5.72 -10.36 -13.26
C ARG A 40 -6.65 -9.16 -13.30
N LEU A 41 -6.21 -8.03 -12.76
CA LEU A 41 -6.98 -6.78 -12.72
C LEU A 41 -6.79 -5.91 -13.98
N GLY A 42 -5.94 -6.34 -14.91
CA GLY A 42 -5.63 -5.57 -16.11
C GLY A 42 -4.81 -4.32 -15.85
N TYR A 43 -4.03 -4.29 -14.77
CA TYR A 43 -3.15 -3.18 -14.42
C TYR A 43 -1.83 -3.26 -15.18
N LYS A 44 -1.26 -2.09 -15.49
CA LYS A 44 0.07 -1.99 -16.09
C LYS A 44 1.10 -1.63 -15.02
N ILE A 45 2.06 -2.52 -14.78
CA ILE A 45 3.17 -2.24 -13.86
C ILE A 45 4.16 -1.30 -14.54
N VAL A 46 4.37 -0.13 -13.95
CA VAL A 46 5.27 0.90 -14.48
C VAL A 46 6.52 1.10 -13.63
N GLY A 47 6.61 0.44 -12.52
CA GLY A 47 7.78 0.44 -11.65
C GLY A 47 7.64 -0.58 -10.53
N GLU A 48 8.78 -0.97 -9.97
CA GLU A 48 8.83 -1.92 -8.87
C GLU A 48 10.00 -1.57 -7.95
N VAL A 49 9.74 -1.55 -6.65
CA VAL A 49 10.74 -1.31 -5.62
C VAL A 49 10.61 -2.39 -4.56
N SER A 50 11.73 -3.00 -4.21
CA SER A 50 11.82 -3.99 -3.13
C SER A 50 12.90 -3.57 -2.15
N GLU A 51 12.68 -3.79 -0.86
CA GLU A 51 13.67 -3.46 0.15
C GLU A 51 13.67 -4.44 1.33
N TYR A 52 14.82 -4.51 1.99
CA TYR A 52 15.03 -5.21 3.26
C TYR A 52 15.13 -4.16 4.36
N GLU A 53 14.07 -3.91 5.08
CA GLU A 53 14.01 -2.91 6.13
C GLU A 53 12.93 -3.22 7.17
N LYS A 54 13.12 -2.71 8.38
CA LYS A 54 12.11 -2.79 9.43
C LYS A 54 10.97 -1.82 9.13
N GLY A 55 9.74 -2.24 9.42
CA GLY A 55 8.53 -1.42 9.23
C GLY A 55 8.22 -0.46 10.38
N THR A 56 9.23 0.04 11.09
CA THR A 56 9.07 0.90 12.28
C THR A 56 9.01 2.38 11.96
N THR A 57 9.37 2.77 10.76
CA THR A 57 9.36 4.16 10.28
C THR A 57 9.03 4.20 8.80
N LEU A 58 8.54 5.34 8.32
CA LEU A 58 8.41 5.62 6.88
C LEU A 58 9.71 6.21 6.30
N ASP A 59 10.67 6.56 7.14
CA ASP A 59 11.98 7.09 6.72
C ASP A 59 12.91 5.96 6.24
N ARG A 60 12.55 5.37 5.10
CA ARG A 60 13.28 4.29 4.45
C ARG A 60 13.53 4.64 2.99
N ASP A 61 14.73 4.34 2.50
CA ASP A 61 15.13 4.68 1.13
C ASP A 61 14.25 4.01 0.07
N GLY A 62 13.92 2.74 0.26
CA GLY A 62 13.04 2.00 -0.66
C GLY A 62 11.63 2.55 -0.69
N TRP A 63 11.06 2.87 0.46
CA TRP A 63 9.73 3.48 0.53
C TRP A 63 9.68 4.85 -0.16
N LYS A 64 10.65 5.71 0.14
CA LYS A 64 10.77 7.04 -0.49
C LYS A 64 10.90 6.91 -2.00
N ARG A 65 11.72 5.97 -2.46
CA ARG A 65 11.92 5.71 -3.88
C ARG A 65 10.64 5.19 -4.55
N ALA A 66 9.88 4.33 -3.88
CA ALA A 66 8.60 3.84 -4.39
C ALA A 66 7.58 4.98 -4.55
N CYS A 67 7.49 5.86 -3.56
CA CYS A 67 6.63 7.04 -3.62
C CYS A 67 7.05 7.99 -4.74
N GLN A 68 8.34 8.25 -4.87
CA GLN A 68 8.88 9.09 -5.93
C GLN A 68 8.61 8.50 -7.31
N GLU A 69 8.86 7.21 -7.48
CA GLU A 69 8.60 6.48 -8.72
C GLU A 69 7.12 6.56 -9.12
N ALA A 70 6.22 6.39 -8.15
CA ALA A 70 4.78 6.47 -8.40
C ALA A 70 4.37 7.86 -8.92
N VAL A 71 4.94 8.92 -8.37
CA VAL A 71 4.66 10.29 -8.82
C VAL A 71 5.28 10.56 -10.20
N GLU A 72 6.53 10.20 -10.40
CA GLU A 72 7.26 10.43 -11.66
C GLU A 72 6.66 9.66 -12.84
N GLN A 73 6.28 8.42 -12.61
CA GLN A 73 5.67 7.57 -13.63
C GLN A 73 4.16 7.84 -13.80
N LYS A 74 3.61 8.79 -13.08
CA LYS A 74 2.17 9.09 -13.08
C LYS A 74 1.34 7.84 -12.84
N ALA A 75 1.75 7.05 -11.85
CA ALA A 75 1.01 5.87 -11.44
C ALA A 75 -0.32 6.27 -10.78
N ASP A 76 -1.35 5.51 -11.04
CA ASP A 76 -2.64 5.67 -10.36
C ASP A 76 -2.61 5.06 -8.97
N THR A 77 -1.81 4.01 -8.80
CA THR A 77 -1.83 3.18 -7.59
C THR A 77 -0.43 2.68 -7.24
N LEU A 78 -0.15 2.64 -5.95
CA LEU A 78 0.97 1.91 -5.37
C LEU A 78 0.42 0.62 -4.76
N LEU A 79 0.86 -0.53 -5.26
CA LEU A 79 0.35 -1.84 -4.91
C LEU A 79 1.28 -2.54 -3.92
N VAL A 80 0.72 -2.98 -2.79
CA VAL A 80 1.42 -3.70 -1.72
C VAL A 80 0.73 -5.02 -1.39
N ALA A 81 1.47 -5.99 -0.86
CA ALA A 81 0.92 -7.29 -0.48
C ALA A 81 -0.08 -7.16 0.69
N ASP A 82 0.29 -6.38 1.69
CA ASP A 82 -0.55 -6.01 2.83
C ASP A 82 -0.05 -4.67 3.40
N LEU A 83 -0.85 -4.07 4.28
CA LEU A 83 -0.55 -2.75 4.84
C LEU A 83 0.67 -2.72 5.73
N THR A 84 1.02 -3.84 6.33
CA THR A 84 2.21 -3.93 7.18
C THR A 84 3.50 -3.75 6.39
N ARG A 85 3.46 -3.92 5.06
CA ARG A 85 4.61 -3.66 4.18
C ARG A 85 4.94 -2.18 4.13
N ILE A 86 3.93 -1.32 4.26
CA ILE A 86 4.15 0.13 4.37
C ILE A 86 4.77 0.46 5.72
N ALA A 87 4.12 0.06 6.80
CA ALA A 87 4.57 0.24 8.18
C ALA A 87 3.80 -0.70 9.11
N ARG A 88 4.41 -1.06 10.24
CA ARG A 88 3.75 -1.87 11.27
C ARG A 88 2.67 -1.09 12.01
N ASP A 89 2.91 0.20 12.25
CA ASP A 89 2.00 1.07 12.96
C ASP A 89 0.92 1.59 12.00
N PRO A 90 -0.38 1.36 12.31
CA PRO A 90 -1.48 1.89 11.50
C PRO A 90 -1.44 3.41 11.29
N ILE A 91 -0.97 4.16 12.26
CA ILE A 91 -0.84 5.63 12.13
C ILE A 91 0.11 5.98 10.98
N LEU A 92 1.23 5.24 10.85
CA LEU A 92 2.21 5.49 9.80
C LEU A 92 1.66 5.18 8.40
N TRP A 93 0.98 4.06 8.21
CA TRP A 93 0.43 3.78 6.88
C TRP A 93 -0.79 4.66 6.56
N MET A 94 -1.51 5.17 7.56
CA MET A 94 -2.52 6.20 7.37
C MET A 94 -1.90 7.52 6.88
N GLN A 95 -0.77 7.93 7.47
CA GLN A 95 -0.02 9.10 7.00
C GLN A 95 0.45 8.91 5.55
N ALA A 96 0.96 7.74 5.22
CA ALA A 96 1.38 7.41 3.86
C ALA A 96 0.22 7.49 2.86
N LEU A 97 -0.94 6.93 3.21
CA LEU A 97 -2.16 7.03 2.40
C LEU A 97 -2.53 8.47 2.10
N ARG A 98 -2.56 9.29 3.15
CA ARG A 98 -2.92 10.71 3.03
C ARG A 98 -1.94 11.46 2.15
N GLU A 99 -0.66 11.27 2.37
CA GLU A 99 0.39 11.96 1.61
C GLU A 99 0.35 11.60 0.12
N LEU A 100 0.23 10.31 -0.20
CA LEU A 100 0.17 9.86 -1.58
C LEU A 100 -1.15 10.26 -2.26
N SER A 101 -2.28 10.21 -1.55
CA SER A 101 -3.55 10.65 -2.12
C SER A 101 -3.53 12.14 -2.49
N GLY A 102 -2.85 12.96 -1.70
CA GLY A 102 -2.61 14.38 -2.03
C GLY A 102 -1.79 14.57 -3.31
N LYS A 103 -1.03 13.58 -3.72
CA LYS A 103 -0.25 13.56 -4.97
C LYS A 103 -0.93 12.79 -6.11
N GLY A 104 -2.19 12.36 -5.90
CA GLY A 104 -2.96 11.63 -6.90
C GLY A 104 -2.64 10.14 -6.99
N VAL A 105 -1.94 9.58 -6.02
CA VAL A 105 -1.58 8.15 -5.98
C VAL A 105 -2.37 7.45 -4.88
N TRP A 106 -3.01 6.36 -5.23
CA TRP A 106 -3.75 5.51 -4.29
C TRP A 106 -2.88 4.37 -3.80
N ILE A 107 -3.08 3.93 -2.56
CA ILE A 107 -2.48 2.68 -2.10
C ILE A 107 -3.53 1.58 -2.19
N GLN A 108 -3.16 0.46 -2.79
CA GLN A 108 -3.99 -0.73 -2.85
C GLN A 108 -3.25 -1.90 -2.21
N SER A 109 -3.89 -2.53 -1.24
CA SER A 109 -3.40 -3.75 -0.59
C SER A 109 -4.03 -4.98 -1.23
N ALA A 110 -3.21 -5.97 -1.57
CA ALA A 110 -3.69 -7.23 -2.11
C ALA A 110 -4.47 -8.05 -1.08
N ALA A 111 -4.06 -7.96 0.20
CA ALA A 111 -4.70 -8.68 1.30
C ALA A 111 -6.00 -8.02 1.77
N GLU A 112 -6.10 -6.67 1.64
CA GLU A 112 -7.25 -5.90 2.12
C GLU A 112 -7.86 -5.05 0.98
N PRO A 113 -8.32 -5.66 -0.13
CA PRO A 113 -8.73 -4.91 -1.30
C PRO A 113 -9.93 -3.99 -1.05
N ASP A 114 -10.80 -4.35 -0.13
CA ASP A 114 -12.02 -3.59 0.15
C ASP A 114 -11.80 -2.47 1.18
N ALA A 115 -10.78 -2.59 2.02
CA ALA A 115 -10.46 -1.59 3.05
C ALA A 115 -10.08 -0.22 2.44
N PHE A 116 -9.61 -0.20 1.21
CA PHE A 116 -9.12 1.00 0.52
C PHE A 116 -10.00 1.50 -0.60
N ARG A 117 -11.10 0.85 -0.86
CA ARG A 117 -12.17 1.43 -1.67
C ARG A 117 -12.91 2.53 -0.92
N VAL A 118 -12.66 2.65 0.37
CA VAL A 118 -13.12 3.80 1.13
C VAL A 118 -12.42 5.01 0.53
N ASN A 119 -13.20 5.88 -0.06
CA ASN A 119 -12.76 7.16 -0.61
C ASN A 119 -11.79 7.84 0.38
N PRO A 120 -10.51 8.09 0.05
CA PRO A 120 -9.57 8.73 0.98
C PRO A 120 -10.01 10.14 1.35
N PHE A 121 -10.94 10.72 0.58
CA PHE A 121 -11.56 11.99 0.89
C PHE A 121 -12.76 11.84 1.84
N PHE A 122 -13.11 10.63 2.27
CA PHE A 122 -14.18 10.41 3.24
C PHE A 122 -13.96 11.23 4.51
N HIS A 123 -12.71 11.37 4.93
CA HIS A 123 -12.37 12.19 6.10
C HIS A 123 -12.69 13.68 5.92
N LEU A 124 -12.79 14.19 4.70
CA LEU A 124 -13.14 15.59 4.44
C LEU A 124 -14.62 15.89 4.71
N TRP A 125 -15.46 14.87 4.75
CA TRP A 125 -16.89 15.00 5.02
C TRP A 125 -17.23 14.97 6.50
N LEU A 126 -16.28 14.62 7.36
CA LEU A 126 -16.44 14.53 8.79
C LEU A 126 -15.85 15.76 9.48
N PRO A 127 -16.41 16.22 10.63
CA PRO A 127 -15.84 17.33 11.38
C PRO A 127 -14.39 17.08 11.78
N PRO A 128 -13.51 18.10 11.77
CA PRO A 128 -12.15 17.97 12.25
C PRO A 128 -12.10 17.41 13.68
N GLY A 129 -11.24 16.44 13.95
CA GLY A 129 -11.11 15.78 15.23
C GLY A 129 -11.85 14.44 15.31
N ILE A 130 -13.09 14.36 14.82
CA ILE A 130 -13.85 13.10 14.74
C ILE A 130 -13.41 12.27 13.53
N GLN A 131 -13.07 12.93 12.44
CA GLN A 131 -12.68 12.32 11.18
C GLN A 131 -11.56 11.31 11.33
N TRP A 132 -10.52 11.68 12.09
CA TRP A 132 -9.34 10.85 12.26
C TRP A 132 -9.58 9.65 13.16
N GLN A 133 -10.33 9.86 14.24
CA GLN A 133 -10.62 8.78 15.19
C GLN A 133 -11.49 7.70 14.57
N LEU A 134 -12.51 8.09 13.81
CA LEU A 134 -13.41 7.14 13.15
C LEU A 134 -12.70 6.40 11.99
N ALA A 135 -11.95 7.13 11.16
CA ALA A 135 -11.21 6.53 10.06
C ALA A 135 -10.15 5.55 10.57
N LEU A 136 -9.39 5.93 11.59
CA LEU A 136 -8.43 5.05 12.25
C LEU A 136 -9.11 3.83 12.87
N HIS A 137 -10.24 4.04 13.53
CA HIS A 137 -10.97 2.95 14.18
C HIS A 137 -11.49 1.93 13.16
N GLU A 138 -12.13 2.38 12.09
CA GLU A 138 -12.63 1.50 11.04
C GLU A 138 -11.52 0.73 10.32
N LEU A 139 -10.45 1.41 9.97
CA LEU A 139 -9.30 0.79 9.33
C LEU A 139 -8.60 -0.20 10.26
N TRP A 140 -8.47 0.13 11.53
CA TRP A 140 -7.93 -0.76 12.54
C TRP A 140 -8.78 -2.02 12.72
N GLN A 141 -10.11 -1.86 12.77
CA GLN A 141 -11.05 -2.98 12.88
C GLN A 141 -10.99 -3.89 11.64
N THR A 142 -10.87 -3.31 10.47
CA THR A 142 -10.73 -4.08 9.22
C THR A 142 -9.40 -4.83 9.16
N TYR A 143 -8.32 -4.16 9.50
CA TYR A 143 -6.99 -4.76 9.60
C TYR A 143 -6.97 -5.93 10.59
N ARG A 144 -7.54 -5.73 11.77
CA ARG A 144 -7.60 -6.74 12.82
C ARG A 144 -8.40 -7.97 12.39
N ARG A 145 -9.59 -7.79 11.81
CA ARG A 145 -10.39 -8.90 11.29
C ARG A 145 -9.67 -9.74 10.26
N ASN A 146 -8.95 -9.09 9.35
CA ASN A 146 -8.25 -9.78 8.28
C ASN A 146 -7.01 -10.55 8.77
N ASN A 147 -6.39 -10.09 9.85
CA ASN A 147 -5.22 -10.75 10.42
C ASN A 147 -5.56 -11.82 11.48
N GLU A 148 -6.68 -11.70 12.19
CA GLU A 148 -7.15 -12.72 13.13
C GLU A 148 -7.67 -13.99 12.41
N ASN A 149 -8.03 -13.87 11.14
CA ASN A 149 -8.44 -15.00 10.31
C ASN A 149 -7.28 -15.65 9.52
N SER A 150 -6.05 -15.21 9.75
CA SER A 150 -4.85 -15.68 9.01
C SER A 150 -3.98 -16.65 9.85
N ASP A 151 -4.40 -17.01 11.06
CA ASP A 151 -3.74 -18.01 11.90
C ASP A 151 -4.41 -19.38 11.76
#